data_9181b164278ca17b7d157318d26ee7f0
#
_entry.id   9181b164278ca17b7d157318d26ee7f0
#
_cell.length_a   1.000
_cell.length_b   1.000
_cell.length_c   1.000
_cell.angle_alpha   90.00
_cell.angle_beta   90.00
_cell.angle_gamma   90.00
#
_symmetry.space_group_name_H-M   'P 1'
#
loop_
_entity.id
_entity.type
_entity.pdbx_description
1 polymer ?
#
loop_
_entity_poly.entity_id
_entity_poly.type
_entity_poly.pdbx_seq_one_letter_code
_entity_poly.pdbx_strand_id
1 'polypeptide(L)'
;AGLLGVRVDIVPTDNLSLGLERVSMFKSLNKHWILGDNAESDDQWNDIGGIDLRYRFPGVQLYGSLYGEDQAGGFPSEHARSVGVYFPQLFGGDGCWDMRLELSDTNNWWYGHWYLVNGWTYKDDILGDAMGKNTRKYYGSISHYLANGDRIGLEYTGMDMDRAAARNPRVHEVQLTYAKKLNKSLYMDSVLGYAKIKNADYTSGRSDSSKLVAVGLRWEY
;
A
#
# COMPACT_ATOMS: atom_id res chain seq x y z
N ALA A 1 -12.39 20.17 -0.41
CA ALA A 1 -10.93 20.04 -0.34
C ALA A 1 -10.40 19.63 -1.71
N GLY A 2 -9.21 20.12 -2.06
CA GLY A 2 -8.44 19.68 -3.23
C GLY A 2 -7.37 18.68 -2.84
N LEU A 3 -6.93 17.87 -3.80
CA LEU A 3 -5.81 16.95 -3.65
C LEU A 3 -4.80 17.24 -4.77
N LEU A 4 -3.52 17.32 -4.42
CA LEU A 4 -2.43 17.50 -5.37
C LEU A 4 -1.27 16.60 -4.99
N GLY A 5 -0.76 15.84 -5.96
CA GLY A 5 0.40 14.99 -5.79
C GLY A 5 1.50 15.33 -6.79
N VAL A 6 2.75 15.29 -6.34
CA VAL A 6 3.95 15.41 -7.17
C VAL A 6 4.88 14.26 -6.84
N ARG A 7 5.40 13.60 -7.88
CA ARG A 7 6.40 12.55 -7.75
C ARG A 7 7.56 12.81 -8.71
N VAL A 8 8.77 12.58 -8.23
CA VAL A 8 10.00 12.61 -9.02
C VAL A 8 10.68 11.25 -8.88
N ASP A 9 10.90 10.58 -9.99
CA ASP A 9 11.64 9.33 -10.03
C ASP A 9 13.05 9.57 -10.57
N ILE A 10 14.05 9.09 -9.86
CA ILE A 10 15.46 9.18 -10.18
C ILE A 10 16.02 7.78 -10.35
N VAL A 11 16.66 7.48 -11.46
CA VAL A 11 17.24 6.18 -11.76
C VAL A 11 18.76 6.37 -11.97
N PRO A 12 19.57 6.43 -10.88
CA PRO A 12 21.00 6.70 -10.96
C PRO A 12 21.78 5.59 -11.64
N THR A 13 21.29 4.36 -11.56
CA THR A 13 21.85 3.18 -12.22
C THR A 13 20.75 2.24 -12.66
N ASP A 14 21.05 1.26 -13.53
CA ASP A 14 20.08 0.24 -13.97
C ASP A 14 19.49 -0.57 -12.82
N ASN A 15 20.19 -0.63 -11.69
CA ASN A 15 19.80 -1.41 -10.52
C ASN A 15 19.11 -0.59 -9.42
N LEU A 16 19.27 0.74 -9.39
CA LEU A 16 18.79 1.62 -8.32
C LEU A 16 17.72 2.58 -8.85
N SER A 17 16.57 2.58 -8.21
CA SER A 17 15.53 3.59 -8.41
C SER A 17 15.19 4.25 -7.08
N LEU A 18 15.04 5.58 -7.10
CA LEU A 18 14.65 6.40 -5.97
C LEU A 18 13.40 7.19 -6.37
N GLY A 19 12.39 7.19 -5.52
CA GLY A 19 11.21 8.03 -5.64
C GLY A 19 11.19 9.10 -4.57
N LEU A 20 10.84 10.32 -4.93
CA LEU A 20 10.53 11.43 -4.04
C LEU A 20 9.09 11.82 -4.31
N GLU A 21 8.27 11.87 -3.27
CA GLU A 21 6.84 12.11 -3.42
C GLU A 21 6.34 13.09 -2.37
N ARG A 22 5.41 13.95 -2.77
CA ARG A 22 4.62 14.80 -1.89
C ARG A 22 3.17 14.80 -2.35
N VAL A 23 2.27 14.56 -1.43
CA VAL A 23 0.82 14.66 -1.64
C VAL A 23 0.26 15.64 -0.63
N SER A 24 -0.56 16.58 -1.09
CA SER A 24 -1.16 17.63 -0.28
C SER A 24 -2.68 17.60 -0.40
N MET A 25 -3.36 17.58 0.73
CA MET A 25 -4.79 17.83 0.83
C MET A 25 -5.00 19.25 1.34
N PHE A 26 -5.80 20.05 0.64
CA PHE A 26 -5.94 21.49 0.93
C PHE A 26 -7.38 21.98 0.75
N LYS A 27 -7.73 23.02 1.47
CA LYS A 27 -9.01 23.72 1.29
C LYS A 27 -8.96 24.72 0.15
N SER A 28 -7.82 25.45 0.03
CA SER A 28 -7.55 26.39 -1.07
C SER A 28 -6.09 26.31 -1.48
N LEU A 29 -5.81 26.27 -2.79
CA LEU A 29 -4.45 26.28 -3.32
C LEU A 29 -3.84 27.68 -3.14
N ASN A 30 -2.67 27.78 -2.52
CA ASN A 30 -1.93 29.01 -2.31
C ASN A 30 -0.41 28.81 -2.52
N LYS A 31 0.37 29.92 -2.35
CA LYS A 31 1.83 29.92 -2.55
C LYS A 31 2.59 28.99 -1.58
N HIS A 32 2.04 28.72 -0.40
CA HIS A 32 2.67 27.88 0.63
C HIS A 32 2.85 26.44 0.16
N TRP A 33 1.96 25.95 -0.71
CA TRP A 33 2.11 24.63 -1.31
C TRP A 33 3.42 24.50 -2.09
N ILE A 34 3.81 25.55 -2.85
CA ILE A 34 5.04 25.54 -3.66
C ILE A 34 6.29 25.68 -2.78
N LEU A 35 6.21 26.49 -1.74
CA LEU A 35 7.36 26.84 -0.88
C LEU A 35 7.56 25.87 0.29
N GLY A 36 6.59 25.02 0.58
CA GLY A 36 6.67 24.10 1.72
C GLY A 36 6.63 24.81 3.08
N ASP A 37 6.11 26.01 3.11
CA ASP A 37 6.03 26.84 4.30
C ASP A 37 4.79 26.45 5.11
N ASN A 38 4.97 25.66 6.14
CA ASN A 38 3.96 25.36 7.17
C ASN A 38 3.95 26.52 8.17
N ALA A 39 3.53 27.70 7.75
CA ALA A 39 3.30 28.78 8.70
C ALA A 39 2.16 28.37 9.64
N GLU A 40 2.45 28.23 10.92
CA GLU A 40 1.56 27.82 12.01
C GLU A 40 0.20 28.54 12.06
N SER A 41 0.07 29.65 11.35
CA SER A 41 -1.14 30.47 11.33
C SER A 41 -2.18 30.08 10.28
N ASP A 42 -1.87 29.18 9.34
CA ASP A 42 -2.71 28.93 8.16
C ASP A 42 -2.84 27.42 7.81
N ASP A 43 -3.11 26.64 8.82
CA ASP A 43 -3.16 25.16 8.81
C ASP A 43 -4.39 24.61 8.04
N GLN A 44 -4.56 25.07 6.80
CA GLN A 44 -5.68 24.67 5.93
C GLN A 44 -5.33 23.53 4.97
N TRP A 45 -4.24 22.82 5.23
CA TRP A 45 -3.72 21.73 4.41
C TRP A 45 -3.04 20.69 5.26
N ASN A 46 -2.94 19.50 4.72
CA ASN A 46 -2.22 18.38 5.29
C ASN A 46 -1.34 17.76 4.20
N ASP A 47 -0.07 17.62 4.50
CA ASP A 47 0.95 17.11 3.57
C ASP A 47 1.51 15.78 4.02
N ILE A 48 1.64 14.87 3.08
CA ILE A 48 2.44 13.66 3.22
C ILE A 48 3.59 13.75 2.23
N GLY A 49 4.81 13.66 2.72
CA GLY A 49 6.00 13.60 1.90
C GLY A 49 6.79 12.35 2.18
N GLY A 50 7.50 11.81 1.19
CA GLY A 50 8.26 10.60 1.42
C GLY A 50 9.25 10.26 0.34
N ILE A 51 9.99 9.21 0.65
CA ILE A 51 10.96 8.59 -0.23
C ILE A 51 10.67 7.10 -0.37
N ASP A 52 10.89 6.56 -1.53
CA ASP A 52 11.00 5.14 -1.75
C ASP A 52 12.29 4.77 -2.48
N LEU A 53 12.74 3.56 -2.24
CA LEU A 53 13.95 3.02 -2.81
C LEU A 53 13.69 1.60 -3.32
N ARG A 54 14.26 1.29 -4.48
CA ARG A 54 14.27 -0.05 -5.03
C ARG A 54 15.67 -0.37 -5.54
N TYR A 55 16.20 -1.51 -5.11
CA TYR A 55 17.47 -2.02 -5.59
C TYR A 55 17.32 -3.44 -6.13
N ARG A 56 17.85 -3.66 -7.35
CA ARG A 56 17.80 -4.96 -8.04
C ARG A 56 19.16 -5.64 -7.98
N PHE A 57 19.21 -6.78 -7.32
CA PHE A 57 20.30 -7.73 -7.41
C PHE A 57 19.94 -8.82 -8.44
N PRO A 58 20.92 -9.63 -8.91
CA PRO A 58 20.61 -10.83 -9.67
C PRO A 58 19.67 -11.75 -8.88
N GLY A 59 18.48 -12.01 -9.43
CA GLY A 59 17.48 -12.90 -8.83
C GLY A 59 16.70 -12.36 -7.63
N VAL A 60 16.97 -11.13 -7.12
CA VAL A 60 16.24 -10.56 -6.01
C VAL A 60 16.13 -9.03 -6.11
N GLN A 61 14.99 -8.49 -5.75
CA GLN A 61 14.77 -7.05 -5.62
C GLN A 61 14.40 -6.71 -4.18
N LEU A 62 15.13 -5.78 -3.59
CA LEU A 62 14.77 -5.16 -2.31
C LEU A 62 14.13 -3.81 -2.56
N TYR A 63 13.11 -3.48 -1.78
CA TYR A 63 12.48 -2.16 -1.84
C TYR A 63 11.95 -1.74 -0.48
N GLY A 64 11.76 -0.44 -0.32
CA GLY A 64 11.17 0.10 0.88
C GLY A 64 10.76 1.55 0.69
N SER A 65 9.91 2.03 1.57
CA SER A 65 9.45 3.40 1.59
C SER A 65 9.36 3.95 3.01
N LEU A 66 9.56 5.25 3.13
CA LEU A 66 9.34 6.01 4.34
C LEU A 66 8.59 7.29 3.97
N TYR A 67 7.41 7.44 4.50
CA TYR A 67 6.57 8.61 4.37
C TYR A 67 6.38 9.28 5.71
N GLY A 68 6.33 10.59 5.72
CA GLY A 68 6.08 11.42 6.89
C GLY A 68 4.89 12.33 6.68
N GLU A 69 4.10 12.45 7.71
CA GLU A 69 3.04 13.42 7.91
C GLU A 69 3.40 14.19 9.17
N ASP A 70 3.05 15.44 9.26
CA ASP A 70 3.42 16.33 10.36
C ASP A 70 4.94 16.41 10.65
N GLN A 71 5.41 17.56 11.02
CA GLN A 71 6.82 17.82 11.24
C GLN A 71 7.08 18.32 12.66
N ALA A 72 7.95 17.60 13.38
CA ALA A 72 8.50 18.05 14.65
C ALA A 72 10.03 18.12 14.55
N GLY A 73 10.58 19.34 14.64
CA GLY A 73 12.02 19.55 14.71
C GLY A 73 12.82 19.12 13.48
N GLY A 74 12.23 19.15 12.30
CA GLY A 74 12.89 18.82 11.03
C GLY A 74 12.73 17.37 10.57
N PHE A 75 12.13 16.50 11.39
CA PHE A 75 11.79 15.11 11.03
C PHE A 75 10.28 14.88 11.15
N PRO A 76 9.68 14.02 10.30
CA PRO A 76 8.28 13.68 10.45
C PRO A 76 8.02 13.04 11.82
N SER A 77 7.03 13.54 12.56
CA SER A 77 6.57 12.94 13.81
C SER A 77 5.66 11.76 13.57
N GLU A 78 4.85 11.85 12.51
CA GLU A 78 3.95 10.81 12.08
C GLU A 78 4.50 10.16 10.81
N HIS A 79 4.51 8.82 10.77
CA HIS A 79 5.14 8.12 9.66
C HIS A 79 4.44 6.83 9.27
N ALA A 80 4.58 6.49 7.98
CA ALA A 80 4.33 5.18 7.43
C ALA A 80 5.61 4.64 6.80
N ARG A 81 5.87 3.36 6.96
CA ARG A 81 7.04 2.71 6.39
C ARG A 81 6.69 1.34 5.84
N SER A 82 7.38 0.96 4.77
CA SER A 82 7.32 -0.38 4.25
C SER A 82 8.68 -0.90 3.87
N VAL A 83 8.85 -2.21 3.92
CA VAL A 83 10.02 -2.91 3.40
C VAL A 83 9.54 -4.19 2.74
N GLY A 84 10.14 -4.54 1.61
CA GLY A 84 9.77 -5.74 0.88
C GLY A 84 10.94 -6.37 0.12
N VAL A 85 10.74 -7.63 -0.21
CA VAL A 85 11.62 -8.41 -1.06
C VAL A 85 10.79 -9.10 -2.14
N TYR A 86 11.30 -9.08 -3.36
CA TYR A 86 10.70 -9.76 -4.50
C TYR A 86 11.72 -10.66 -5.18
N PHE A 87 11.34 -11.90 -5.38
CA PHE A 87 12.11 -12.92 -6.08
C PHE A 87 11.41 -13.23 -7.42
N PRO A 88 11.87 -12.66 -8.54
CA PRO A 88 11.26 -12.89 -9.85
C PRO A 88 11.46 -14.32 -10.38
N GLN A 89 12.41 -15.07 -9.79
CA GLN A 89 12.77 -16.44 -10.16
C GLN A 89 13.11 -17.24 -8.91
N LEU A 90 12.08 -17.60 -8.13
CA LEU A 90 12.25 -18.15 -6.77
C LEU A 90 13.09 -19.44 -6.71
N PHE A 91 12.90 -20.36 -7.66
CA PHE A 91 13.58 -21.67 -7.67
C PHE A 91 14.65 -21.78 -8.75
N GLY A 92 15.08 -20.66 -9.33
CA GLY A 92 16.12 -20.59 -10.37
C GLY A 92 15.65 -21.00 -11.76
N GLY A 93 16.45 -20.66 -12.74
CA GLY A 93 16.51 -21.15 -14.10
C GLY A 93 15.34 -20.96 -15.05
N ASP A 94 14.13 -21.38 -14.75
CA ASP A 94 13.01 -21.39 -15.69
C ASP A 94 12.05 -20.19 -15.57
N GLY A 95 12.19 -19.39 -14.50
CA GLY A 95 11.33 -18.21 -14.27
C GLY A 95 9.86 -18.52 -14.02
N CYS A 96 9.51 -19.78 -13.73
CA CYS A 96 8.13 -20.21 -13.56
C CYS A 96 7.50 -19.80 -12.23
N TRP A 97 8.29 -19.34 -11.27
CA TRP A 97 7.80 -18.94 -9.95
C TRP A 97 8.32 -17.57 -9.56
N ASP A 98 7.44 -16.75 -9.05
CA ASP A 98 7.81 -15.53 -8.33
C ASP A 98 7.28 -15.52 -6.87
N MET A 99 7.91 -14.75 -6.01
CA MET A 99 7.47 -14.56 -4.63
C MET A 99 7.73 -13.12 -4.19
N ARG A 100 6.78 -12.57 -3.43
CA ARG A 100 6.90 -11.26 -2.76
C ARG A 100 6.58 -11.40 -1.29
N LEU A 101 7.39 -10.75 -0.44
CA LEU A 101 7.11 -10.59 0.98
C LEU A 101 7.25 -9.11 1.33
N GLU A 102 6.33 -8.61 2.16
CA GLU A 102 6.27 -7.19 2.51
C GLU A 102 5.80 -7.00 3.94
N LEU A 103 6.41 -6.05 4.63
CA LEU A 103 6.02 -5.59 5.95
C LEU A 103 5.79 -4.09 5.88
N SER A 104 4.64 -3.63 6.35
CA SER A 104 4.30 -2.21 6.45
C SER A 104 3.82 -1.86 7.86
N ASP A 105 4.06 -0.63 8.27
CA ASP A 105 3.76 -0.15 9.62
C ASP A 105 3.40 1.34 9.55
N THR A 106 2.33 1.73 10.26
CA THR A 106 1.93 3.13 10.44
C THR A 106 1.81 3.45 11.91
N ASN A 107 2.00 4.71 12.30
CA ASN A 107 1.86 5.14 13.68
C ASN A 107 0.45 5.70 14.02
N ASN A 108 0.30 6.20 15.26
CA ASN A 108 -1.02 6.49 15.84
C ASN A 108 -1.81 7.60 15.14
N TRP A 109 -1.12 8.62 14.66
CA TRP A 109 -1.74 9.80 14.07
C TRP A 109 -1.68 9.81 12.55
N TRP A 110 -1.14 8.78 11.94
CA TRP A 110 -1.09 8.64 10.49
C TRP A 110 -2.46 8.84 9.85
N TYR A 111 -2.54 9.71 8.85
CA TYR A 111 -3.77 10.18 8.19
C TYR A 111 -4.66 11.06 9.08
N GLY A 112 -4.22 11.44 10.27
CA GLY A 112 -4.94 12.35 11.16
C GLY A 112 -4.60 13.82 10.87
N HIS A 113 -5.53 14.73 11.13
CA HIS A 113 -5.26 16.16 11.12
C HIS A 113 -6.25 16.89 12.02
N TRP A 114 -5.78 17.83 12.83
CA TRP A 114 -6.63 18.51 13.81
C TRP A 114 -7.66 19.45 13.15
N TYR A 115 -7.33 20.08 12.03
CA TYR A 115 -8.22 21.01 11.31
C TYR A 115 -9.06 20.29 10.25
N LEU A 116 -8.47 19.36 9.50
CA LEU A 116 -9.14 18.49 8.53
C LEU A 116 -9.62 17.24 9.27
N VAL A 117 -10.62 17.40 10.14
CA VAL A 117 -11.08 16.38 11.11
C VAL A 117 -11.42 15.02 10.52
N ASN A 118 -11.75 14.96 9.23
CA ASN A 118 -11.97 13.70 8.53
C ASN A 118 -10.65 13.05 8.06
N GLY A 119 -9.50 13.74 8.26
CA GLY A 119 -8.22 13.24 7.81
C GLY A 119 -8.16 12.99 6.30
N TRP A 120 -7.34 12.04 5.90
CA TRP A 120 -7.18 11.61 4.50
C TRP A 120 -8.32 10.68 4.06
N THR A 121 -9.54 11.23 3.99
CA THR A 121 -10.73 10.49 3.56
C THR A 121 -11.56 11.24 2.53
N TYR A 122 -12.28 10.49 1.70
CA TYR A 122 -13.27 11.00 0.77
C TYR A 122 -14.47 10.06 0.74
N LYS A 123 -15.66 10.57 1.09
CA LYS A 123 -16.91 9.78 1.15
C LYS A 123 -16.77 8.52 2.02
N ASP A 124 -16.15 8.69 3.19
CA ASP A 124 -15.88 7.65 4.18
C ASP A 124 -14.80 6.62 3.79
N ASP A 125 -14.21 6.73 2.60
CA ASP A 125 -13.07 5.90 2.18
C ASP A 125 -11.73 6.60 2.46
N ILE A 126 -10.72 5.84 2.84
CA ILE A 126 -9.35 6.33 3.04
C ILE A 126 -8.72 6.65 1.69
N LEU A 127 -8.17 7.87 1.55
CA LEU A 127 -7.36 8.29 0.40
C LEU A 127 -5.92 7.80 0.59
N GLY A 128 -5.65 6.54 0.29
CA GLY A 128 -4.33 5.95 0.45
C GLY A 128 -4.39 4.45 0.74
N ASP A 129 -3.42 3.92 1.49
CA ASP A 129 -3.42 2.51 1.87
C ASP A 129 -4.53 2.24 2.90
N ALA A 130 -5.36 1.24 2.61
CA ALA A 130 -6.50 0.82 3.45
C ALA A 130 -6.09 0.35 4.85
N MET A 131 -4.80 0.15 5.11
CA MET A 131 -4.33 -0.20 6.45
C MET A 131 -4.61 0.91 7.49
N GLY A 132 -4.72 2.17 7.06
CA GLY A 132 -5.01 3.28 7.96
C GLY A 132 -3.91 3.55 9.00
N LYS A 133 -4.32 4.10 10.17
CA LYS A 133 -3.41 4.48 11.25
C LYS A 133 -3.09 3.31 12.19
N ASN A 134 -1.95 3.41 12.86
CA ASN A 134 -1.50 2.52 13.94
C ASN A 134 -1.62 1.02 13.61
N THR A 135 -1.34 0.69 12.37
CA THR A 135 -1.54 -0.66 11.82
C THR A 135 -0.20 -1.26 11.40
N ARG A 136 -0.07 -2.57 11.57
CA ARG A 136 0.98 -3.37 10.95
C ARG A 136 0.37 -4.34 9.96
N LYS A 137 0.90 -4.33 8.73
CA LYS A 137 0.47 -5.19 7.64
C LYS A 137 1.60 -6.12 7.24
N TYR A 138 1.26 -7.37 7.07
CA TYR A 138 2.10 -8.43 6.52
C TYR A 138 1.49 -8.88 5.21
N TYR A 139 2.28 -8.88 4.14
CA TYR A 139 1.85 -9.35 2.84
C TYR A 139 2.82 -10.40 2.33
N GLY A 140 2.29 -11.46 1.74
CA GLY A 140 3.06 -12.46 1.03
C GLY A 140 2.30 -12.95 -0.18
N SER A 141 3.00 -13.11 -1.30
CA SER A 141 2.44 -13.74 -2.50
C SER A 141 3.43 -14.69 -3.13
N ILE A 142 2.91 -15.75 -3.71
CA ILE A 142 3.65 -16.68 -4.58
C ILE A 142 2.82 -16.94 -5.82
N SER A 143 3.46 -16.92 -6.99
CA SER A 143 2.81 -17.20 -8.26
C SER A 143 3.57 -18.22 -9.07
N HIS A 144 2.82 -19.00 -9.84
CA HIS A 144 3.35 -19.94 -10.80
C HIS A 144 2.86 -19.62 -12.22
N TYR A 145 3.79 -19.55 -13.14
CA TYR A 145 3.54 -19.34 -14.56
C TYR A 145 3.56 -20.69 -15.28
N LEU A 146 2.44 -21.04 -15.88
CA LEU A 146 2.26 -22.28 -16.60
C LEU A 146 2.85 -22.18 -18.02
N ALA A 147 3.20 -23.33 -18.62
CA ALA A 147 3.78 -23.38 -19.96
C ALA A 147 2.88 -22.77 -21.06
N ASN A 148 1.58 -22.72 -20.86
CA ASN A 148 0.62 -22.06 -21.76
C ASN A 148 0.50 -20.54 -21.56
N GLY A 149 1.28 -19.95 -20.62
CA GLY A 149 1.26 -18.54 -20.28
C GLY A 149 0.20 -18.12 -19.26
N ASP A 150 -0.58 -19.06 -18.72
CA ASP A 150 -1.50 -18.78 -17.62
C ASP A 150 -0.71 -18.57 -16.30
N ARG A 151 -1.28 -17.83 -15.34
CA ARG A 151 -0.69 -17.60 -14.02
C ARG A 151 -1.66 -17.99 -12.92
N ILE A 152 -1.17 -18.74 -11.95
CA ILE A 152 -1.88 -19.04 -10.70
C ILE A 152 -1.10 -18.39 -9.57
N GLY A 153 -1.78 -17.66 -8.69
CA GLY A 153 -1.17 -16.99 -7.55
C GLY A 153 -1.93 -17.27 -6.26
N LEU A 154 -1.19 -17.33 -5.16
CA LEU A 154 -1.71 -17.34 -3.80
C LEU A 154 -1.19 -16.11 -3.08
N GLU A 155 -2.08 -15.36 -2.46
CA GLU A 155 -1.76 -14.15 -1.71
C GLU A 155 -2.29 -14.24 -0.29
N TYR A 156 -1.53 -13.71 0.64
CA TYR A 156 -1.93 -13.58 2.04
C TYR A 156 -1.70 -12.15 2.50
N THR A 157 -2.71 -11.57 3.16
CA THR A 157 -2.62 -10.30 3.87
C THR A 157 -3.04 -10.50 5.33
N GLY A 158 -2.15 -10.14 6.25
CA GLY A 158 -2.44 -10.05 7.68
C GLY A 158 -2.34 -8.60 8.15
N MET A 159 -3.28 -8.12 8.96
CA MET A 159 -3.21 -6.79 9.56
C MET A 159 -3.56 -6.82 11.03
N ASP A 160 -2.71 -6.19 11.85
CA ASP A 160 -2.99 -5.82 13.24
C ASP A 160 -3.36 -4.33 13.24
N MET A 161 -4.67 -4.04 13.21
CA MET A 161 -5.19 -2.68 13.06
C MET A 161 -5.30 -1.99 14.41
N ASP A 162 -5.06 -0.68 14.44
CA ASP A 162 -5.16 0.16 15.63
C ASP A 162 -4.57 -0.50 16.89
N ARG A 163 -3.27 -0.79 16.86
CA ARG A 163 -2.53 -1.56 17.88
C ARG A 163 -2.55 -0.92 19.28
N ALA A 164 -2.91 0.37 19.39
CA ALA A 164 -3.10 1.04 20.67
C ALA A 164 -4.44 0.70 21.33
N ALA A 165 -5.42 0.21 20.58
CA ALA A 165 -6.70 -0.20 21.13
C ALA A 165 -6.56 -1.49 21.96
N ALA A 166 -7.20 -1.53 23.11
CA ALA A 166 -7.18 -2.70 24.00
C ALA A 166 -7.74 -3.98 23.34
N ARG A 167 -8.55 -3.82 22.30
CA ARG A 167 -9.20 -4.89 21.53
C ARG A 167 -9.05 -4.61 20.04
N ASN A 168 -7.82 -4.56 19.60
CA ASN A 168 -7.50 -4.24 18.21
C ASN A 168 -8.07 -5.28 17.22
N PRO A 169 -8.68 -4.84 16.13
CA PRO A 169 -9.09 -5.73 15.05
C PRO A 169 -7.90 -6.38 14.38
N ARG A 170 -8.04 -7.68 14.02
CA ARG A 170 -7.02 -8.43 13.29
C ARG A 170 -7.64 -9.03 12.04
N VAL A 171 -7.08 -8.68 10.91
CA VAL A 171 -7.53 -9.18 9.61
C VAL A 171 -6.58 -10.25 9.11
N HIS A 172 -7.14 -11.33 8.60
CA HIS A 172 -6.43 -12.36 7.85
C HIS A 172 -7.18 -12.60 6.55
N GLU A 173 -6.53 -12.37 5.45
CA GLU A 173 -7.08 -12.55 4.12
C GLU A 173 -6.21 -13.49 3.31
N VAL A 174 -6.84 -14.40 2.56
CA VAL A 174 -6.21 -15.28 1.59
C VAL A 174 -6.94 -15.11 0.27
N GLN A 175 -6.18 -14.93 -0.81
CA GLN A 175 -6.70 -14.86 -2.17
C GLN A 175 -6.00 -15.87 -3.07
N LEU A 176 -6.79 -16.58 -3.86
CA LEU A 176 -6.33 -17.38 -5.00
C LEU A 176 -6.63 -16.58 -6.27
N THR A 177 -5.59 -16.31 -7.05
CA THR A 177 -5.69 -15.56 -8.31
C THR A 177 -5.41 -16.47 -9.48
N TYR A 178 -6.12 -16.29 -10.59
CA TYR A 178 -5.89 -16.99 -11.84
C TYR A 178 -6.02 -16.01 -12.99
N ALA A 179 -4.94 -15.87 -13.76
CA ALA A 179 -4.91 -15.06 -14.97
C ALA A 179 -4.70 -15.96 -16.17
N LYS A 180 -5.56 -15.82 -17.20
CA LYS A 180 -5.54 -16.61 -18.42
C LYS A 180 -5.57 -15.72 -19.66
N LYS A 181 -4.69 -16.02 -20.59
CA LYS A 181 -4.75 -15.46 -21.93
C LYS A 181 -5.71 -16.29 -22.79
N LEU A 182 -6.89 -15.74 -23.08
CA LEU A 182 -7.92 -16.42 -23.88
C LEU A 182 -7.60 -16.38 -25.38
N ASN A 183 -7.04 -15.25 -25.87
CA ASN A 183 -6.54 -15.10 -27.23
C ASN A 183 -5.49 -13.97 -27.30
N LYS A 184 -5.12 -13.52 -28.52
CA LYS A 184 -4.06 -12.51 -28.70
C LYS A 184 -4.32 -11.19 -27.96
N SER A 185 -5.58 -10.82 -27.79
CA SER A 185 -6.01 -9.52 -27.25
C SER A 185 -6.90 -9.63 -26.01
N LEU A 186 -7.37 -10.84 -25.64
CA LEU A 186 -8.32 -11.01 -24.53
C LEU A 186 -7.71 -11.82 -23.41
N TYR A 187 -7.80 -11.27 -22.20
CA TYR A 187 -7.33 -11.88 -20.96
C TYR A 187 -8.50 -12.00 -19.99
N MET A 188 -8.47 -13.01 -19.16
CA MET A 188 -9.39 -13.24 -18.06
C MET A 188 -8.61 -13.27 -16.75
N ASP A 189 -9.03 -12.47 -15.79
CA ASP A 189 -8.51 -12.45 -14.43
C ASP A 189 -9.61 -12.90 -13.48
N SER A 190 -9.30 -13.84 -12.60
CA SER A 190 -10.24 -14.38 -11.62
C SER A 190 -9.63 -14.35 -10.23
N VAL A 191 -10.43 -14.00 -9.23
CA VAL A 191 -10.04 -13.95 -7.82
C VAL A 191 -11.07 -14.69 -6.97
N LEU A 192 -10.58 -15.57 -6.11
CA LEU A 192 -11.34 -16.17 -5.01
C LEU A 192 -10.70 -15.73 -3.71
N GLY A 193 -11.43 -14.97 -2.89
CA GLY A 193 -10.94 -14.41 -1.65
C GLY A 193 -11.74 -14.89 -0.44
N TYR A 194 -11.05 -15.02 0.68
CA TYR A 194 -11.63 -15.22 2.00
C TYR A 194 -10.91 -14.33 3.00
N ALA A 195 -11.68 -13.51 3.73
CA ALA A 195 -11.16 -12.69 4.81
C ALA A 195 -11.87 -13.00 6.12
N LYS A 196 -11.12 -12.98 7.22
CA LYS A 196 -11.60 -13.12 8.58
C LYS A 196 -11.09 -11.96 9.42
N ILE A 197 -11.99 -11.29 10.14
CA ILE A 197 -11.70 -10.21 11.07
C ILE A 197 -11.99 -10.71 12.48
N LYS A 198 -10.97 -10.73 13.34
CA LYS A 198 -11.12 -10.98 14.78
C LYS A 198 -11.27 -9.65 15.50
N ASN A 199 -12.01 -9.63 16.60
CA ASN A 199 -12.35 -8.42 17.37
C ASN A 199 -12.99 -7.33 16.49
N ALA A 200 -13.87 -7.73 15.54
CA ALA A 200 -14.56 -6.80 14.66
C ALA A 200 -15.29 -5.73 15.48
N ASP A 201 -15.25 -4.48 14.99
CA ASP A 201 -15.76 -3.29 15.66
C ASP A 201 -15.25 -3.15 17.12
N TYR A 202 -13.99 -3.53 17.37
CA TYR A 202 -13.35 -3.48 18.68
C TYR A 202 -14.07 -4.30 19.78
N THR A 203 -14.91 -5.24 19.37
CA THR A 203 -15.67 -6.09 20.29
C THR A 203 -14.93 -7.40 20.54
N SER A 204 -14.60 -7.69 21.82
CA SER A 204 -13.89 -8.90 22.21
C SER A 204 -14.62 -10.18 21.79
N GLY A 205 -13.91 -11.05 21.08
CA GLY A 205 -14.46 -12.34 20.62
C GLY A 205 -15.39 -12.25 19.41
N ARG A 206 -15.81 -11.06 18.97
CA ARG A 206 -16.57 -10.92 17.74
C ARG A 206 -15.68 -11.25 16.56
N SER A 207 -16.18 -12.08 15.66
CA SER A 207 -15.47 -12.48 14.44
C SER A 207 -16.39 -12.40 13.25
N ASP A 208 -15.98 -11.60 12.27
CA ASP A 208 -16.69 -11.45 11.01
C ASP A 208 -15.88 -12.10 9.89
N SER A 209 -16.52 -12.54 8.83
CA SER A 209 -15.86 -13.07 7.65
C SER A 209 -16.53 -12.63 6.37
N SER A 210 -15.75 -12.48 5.32
CA SER A 210 -16.23 -12.18 3.97
C SER A 210 -15.64 -13.14 2.94
N LYS A 211 -16.35 -13.29 1.83
CA LYS A 211 -15.91 -14.07 0.68
C LYS A 211 -16.01 -13.20 -0.58
N LEU A 212 -15.01 -13.30 -1.43
CA LEU A 212 -14.95 -12.59 -2.71
C LEU A 212 -14.86 -13.61 -3.84
N VAL A 213 -15.69 -13.41 -4.85
CA VAL A 213 -15.52 -14.04 -6.17
C VAL A 213 -15.59 -12.91 -7.19
N ALA A 214 -14.52 -12.73 -7.95
CA ALA A 214 -14.46 -11.74 -9.00
C ALA A 214 -13.90 -12.36 -10.29
N VAL A 215 -14.47 -11.96 -11.43
CA VAL A 215 -13.97 -12.31 -12.76
C VAL A 215 -13.96 -11.03 -13.59
N GLY A 216 -12.81 -10.71 -14.15
CA GLY A 216 -12.57 -9.59 -15.04
C GLY A 216 -12.19 -10.06 -16.43
N LEU A 217 -12.60 -9.31 -17.45
CA LEU A 217 -12.12 -9.48 -18.82
C LEU A 217 -11.37 -8.20 -19.23
N ARG A 218 -10.16 -8.35 -19.71
CA ARG A 218 -9.30 -7.24 -20.17
C ARG A 218 -9.00 -7.41 -21.66
N TRP A 219 -9.35 -6.39 -22.42
CA TRP A 219 -9.06 -6.32 -23.85
C TRP A 219 -7.89 -5.39 -24.12
N GLU A 220 -6.88 -5.89 -24.83
CA GLU A 220 -5.72 -5.12 -25.31
C GLU A 220 -5.74 -5.07 -26.85
N TYR A 221 -5.58 -3.86 -27.45
CA TYR A 221 -5.49 -3.66 -28.91
C TYR A 221 -4.10 -3.25 -29.34
#